data_4d6c1e65cb196123445d883c25deb2bf
#
_entry.id   4d6c1e65cb196123445d883c25deb2bf
#
_cell.length_a   1.000
_cell.length_b   1.000
_cell.length_c   1.000
_cell.angle_alpha   90.00
_cell.angle_beta   90.00
_cell.angle_gamma   90.00
#
_symmetry.space_group_name_H-M   'P 1'
#
loop_
_entity.id
_entity.type
_entity.pdbx_description
1 polymer ?
#
loop_
_entity_poly.entity_id
_entity_poly.type
_entity_poly.pdbx_seq_one_letter_code
_entity_poly.pdbx_strand_id
1 'polypeptide(L)'
;RIPWQQRLQSFLMELPSIESIFPLESGYQDLATLVNIWLGEFSQAGNEESDFDKVTKGSYEFDDETLRMFNVMFAHRFKNLKALEKTWIGTLNKEGSNPIKWSFIEYILAETAKKLHNEREQRRINGIRKDPNLNEPGKALAAADGLYELSLIHI
;
A
#
# COMPACT_ATOMS: atom_id res chain seq x y z
N ARG A 1 -9.48 -29.21 11.84
CA ARG A 1 -8.17 -28.61 11.59
C ARG A 1 -8.38 -27.46 10.60
N ILE A 2 -8.16 -26.22 11.02
CA ILE A 2 -8.31 -25.05 10.12
C ILE A 2 -7.24 -25.18 9.03
N PRO A 3 -7.62 -25.09 7.74
CA PRO A 3 -6.65 -25.13 6.64
C PRO A 3 -5.54 -24.07 6.84
N TRP A 4 -4.30 -24.38 6.47
CA TRP A 4 -3.15 -23.47 6.64
C TRP A 4 -3.40 -22.10 5.96
N GLN A 5 -4.15 -22.06 4.86
CA GLN A 5 -4.51 -20.83 4.15
C GLN A 5 -5.33 -19.88 5.03
N GLN A 6 -6.32 -20.41 5.77
CA GLN A 6 -7.12 -19.57 6.69
C GLN A 6 -6.31 -19.06 7.86
N ARG A 7 -5.36 -19.85 8.37
CA ARG A 7 -4.45 -19.41 9.43
C ARG A 7 -3.50 -18.32 8.95
N LEU A 8 -3.01 -18.42 7.72
CA LEU A 8 -2.16 -17.39 7.13
C LEU A 8 -2.94 -16.09 6.90
N GLN A 9 -4.18 -16.19 6.43
CA GLN A 9 -5.05 -15.03 6.24
C GLN A 9 -5.37 -14.32 7.56
N SER A 10 -5.77 -15.06 8.61
CA SER A 10 -6.03 -14.46 9.92
C SER A 10 -4.77 -13.81 10.49
N PHE A 11 -3.61 -14.44 10.35
CA PHE A 11 -2.35 -13.87 10.77
C PHE A 11 -2.02 -12.55 10.04
N LEU A 12 -2.25 -12.46 8.73
CA LEU A 12 -2.03 -11.22 7.97
C LEU A 12 -2.99 -10.11 8.37
N MET A 13 -4.23 -10.45 8.75
CA MET A 13 -5.22 -9.48 9.24
C MET A 13 -4.89 -8.92 10.63
N GLU A 14 -4.13 -9.64 11.44
CA GLU A 14 -3.69 -9.19 12.76
C GLU A 14 -2.49 -8.23 12.71
N LEU A 15 -1.81 -8.10 11.56
CA LEU A 15 -0.68 -7.21 11.43
C LEU A 15 -1.15 -5.74 11.34
N PRO A 16 -0.48 -4.80 12.04
CA PRO A 16 -0.84 -3.40 11.98
C PRO A 16 -0.69 -2.86 10.56
N SER A 17 -1.68 -2.10 10.11
CA SER A 17 -1.70 -1.49 8.79
C SER A 17 -2.11 -0.02 8.87
N ILE A 18 -1.54 0.81 7.99
CA ILE A 18 -1.90 2.21 7.82
C ILE A 18 -3.35 2.38 7.35
N GLU A 19 -3.97 1.34 6.78
CA GLU A 19 -5.38 1.33 6.37
C GLU A 19 -6.35 1.60 7.53
N SER A 20 -5.92 1.38 8.77
CA SER A 20 -6.72 1.74 9.95
C SER A 20 -6.83 3.26 10.15
N ILE A 21 -5.93 4.04 9.57
CA ILE A 21 -5.86 5.50 9.72
C ILE A 21 -6.46 6.20 8.50
N PHE A 22 -6.22 5.66 7.31
CA PHE A 22 -6.68 6.24 6.05
C PHE A 22 -7.78 5.39 5.42
N PRO A 23 -8.87 6.02 4.95
CA PRO A 23 -9.91 5.29 4.24
C PRO A 23 -9.34 4.64 2.98
N LEU A 24 -9.71 3.39 2.74
CA LEU A 24 -9.33 2.65 1.56
C LEU A 24 -10.44 2.78 0.50
N GLU A 25 -10.12 3.38 -0.61
CA GLU A 25 -10.97 3.36 -1.80
C GLU A 25 -10.53 2.22 -2.73
N SER A 26 -11.48 1.44 -3.20
CA SER A 26 -11.25 0.31 -4.09
C SER A 26 -11.98 0.48 -5.42
N GLY A 27 -11.58 -0.30 -6.43
CA GLY A 27 -12.27 -0.30 -7.73
C GLY A 27 -11.52 0.46 -8.84
N TYR A 28 -10.38 1.05 -8.53
CA TYR A 28 -9.54 1.69 -9.55
C TYR A 28 -8.64 0.67 -10.23
N GLN A 29 -8.47 0.82 -11.55
CA GLN A 29 -7.53 0.04 -12.37
C GLN A 29 -6.66 1.00 -13.16
N ASP A 30 -5.35 0.83 -13.11
CA ASP A 30 -4.30 1.54 -13.83
C ASP A 30 -4.26 3.07 -13.60
N LEU A 31 -5.37 3.77 -13.72
CA LEU A 31 -5.47 5.21 -13.63
C LEU A 31 -6.70 5.63 -12.83
N ALA A 32 -6.54 6.57 -11.91
CA ALA A 32 -7.62 7.24 -11.22
C ALA A 32 -7.49 8.75 -11.42
N THR A 33 -8.54 9.40 -11.88
CA THR A 33 -8.59 10.86 -11.96
C THR A 33 -9.38 11.39 -10.78
N LEU A 34 -8.75 12.20 -9.97
CA LEU A 34 -9.36 12.92 -8.85
C LEU A 34 -9.67 14.33 -9.34
N VAL A 35 -10.90 14.76 -9.12
CA VAL A 35 -11.33 16.11 -9.48
C VAL A 35 -11.58 16.90 -8.20
N ASN A 36 -10.81 17.95 -8.00
CA ASN A 36 -11.01 18.93 -6.94
C ASN A 36 -11.74 20.15 -7.49
N ILE A 37 -12.68 20.65 -6.70
CA ILE A 37 -13.44 21.86 -7.05
C ILE A 37 -13.10 22.92 -6.01
N TRP A 38 -12.54 24.02 -6.48
CA TRP A 38 -12.31 25.19 -5.66
C TRP A 38 -13.43 26.19 -5.91
N LEU A 39 -14.04 26.64 -4.84
CA LEU A 39 -15.15 27.59 -4.88
C LEU A 39 -14.68 28.93 -4.37
N GLY A 40 -14.86 29.97 -5.18
CA GLY A 40 -14.68 31.35 -4.76
C GLY A 40 -15.78 31.80 -3.78
N GLU A 41 -15.68 33.01 -3.27
CA GLU A 41 -16.71 33.57 -2.40
C GLU A 41 -18.01 33.85 -3.17
N PHE A 42 -19.14 33.34 -2.69
CA PHE A 42 -20.47 33.54 -3.30
C PHE A 42 -21.33 34.52 -2.54
N SER A 43 -21.15 34.62 -1.21
CA SER A 43 -21.99 35.52 -0.39
C SER A 43 -21.47 36.95 -0.41
N GLN A 44 -22.39 37.90 -0.45
CA GLN A 44 -22.13 39.34 -0.37
C GLN A 44 -23.29 40.07 0.32
N ALA A 45 -23.03 41.30 0.74
CA ALA A 45 -24.07 42.13 1.29
C ALA A 45 -25.12 42.44 0.22
N GLY A 46 -26.38 42.63 0.63
CA GLY A 46 -27.46 43.02 -0.28
C GLY A 46 -27.09 44.26 -1.05
N ASN A 47 -27.35 44.23 -2.37
CA ASN A 47 -27.09 45.33 -3.29
C ASN A 47 -28.39 45.69 -4.00
N GLU A 48 -28.65 47.01 -4.13
CA GLU A 48 -29.81 47.54 -4.82
C GLU A 48 -29.58 47.72 -6.34
N GLU A 49 -28.40 47.32 -6.84
CA GLU A 49 -28.05 47.37 -8.25
C GLU A 49 -28.98 46.48 -9.09
N SER A 50 -29.55 47.05 -10.14
CA SER A 50 -30.46 46.33 -11.03
C SER A 50 -29.77 45.51 -12.10
N ASP A 51 -28.47 45.77 -12.33
CA ASP A 51 -27.67 45.05 -13.32
C ASP A 51 -27.03 43.81 -12.67
N PHE A 52 -27.63 42.66 -12.91
CA PHE A 52 -27.22 41.39 -12.32
C PHE A 52 -25.77 41.01 -12.66
N ASP A 53 -25.31 41.29 -13.88
CA ASP A 53 -23.96 40.97 -14.33
C ASP A 53 -22.87 41.73 -13.57
N LYS A 54 -23.19 42.93 -13.07
CA LYS A 54 -22.25 43.73 -12.28
C LYS A 54 -22.13 43.27 -10.82
N VAL A 55 -23.19 42.63 -10.29
CA VAL A 55 -23.22 42.17 -8.90
C VAL A 55 -22.97 40.69 -8.75
N THR A 56 -22.78 39.97 -9.84
CA THR A 56 -22.43 38.55 -9.82
C THR A 56 -21.08 38.33 -9.18
N LYS A 57 -21.00 37.41 -8.20
CA LYS A 57 -19.80 37.04 -7.49
C LYS A 57 -19.67 35.53 -7.44
N GLY A 58 -18.44 35.04 -7.46
CA GLY A 58 -18.10 33.64 -7.32
C GLY A 58 -17.38 33.09 -8.56
N SER A 59 -16.55 32.11 -8.31
CA SER A 59 -15.84 31.35 -9.34
C SER A 59 -15.84 29.88 -9.02
N TYR A 60 -15.80 29.05 -10.05
CA TYR A 60 -15.58 27.62 -9.97
C TYR A 60 -14.28 27.31 -10.69
N GLU A 61 -13.35 26.73 -9.98
CA GLU A 61 -12.11 26.21 -10.56
C GLU A 61 -12.09 24.70 -10.38
N PHE A 62 -11.88 23.99 -11.47
CA PHE A 62 -11.74 22.55 -11.49
C PHE A 62 -10.27 22.22 -11.68
N ASP A 63 -9.73 21.45 -10.75
CA ASP A 63 -8.38 20.91 -10.84
C ASP A 63 -8.48 19.40 -10.92
N ASP A 64 -7.91 18.81 -11.95
CA ASP A 64 -7.90 17.38 -12.18
C ASP A 64 -6.50 16.81 -11.92
N GLU A 65 -6.44 15.85 -11.04
CA GLU A 65 -5.22 15.13 -10.71
C GLU A 65 -5.32 13.68 -11.13
N THR A 66 -4.29 13.21 -11.80
CA THR A 66 -4.23 11.85 -12.29
C THR A 66 -3.28 11.01 -11.45
N LEU A 67 -3.84 10.08 -10.69
CA LEU A 67 -3.08 9.08 -9.94
C LEU A 67 -2.84 7.84 -10.80
N ARG A 68 -1.59 7.44 -10.94
CA ARG A 68 -1.21 6.23 -11.68
C ARG A 68 -0.92 5.09 -10.72
N MET A 69 -1.53 3.93 -10.98
CA MET A 69 -1.29 2.72 -10.23
C MET A 69 -0.22 1.86 -10.88
N PHE A 70 0.58 1.20 -10.04
CA PHE A 70 1.67 0.36 -10.50
C PHE A 70 1.53 -1.06 -9.97
N ASN A 71 1.76 -2.03 -10.85
CA ASN A 71 1.77 -3.44 -10.46
C ASN A 71 3.05 -3.77 -9.67
N VAL A 72 2.87 -4.45 -8.56
CA VAL A 72 3.97 -4.93 -7.71
C VAL A 72 4.11 -6.43 -7.87
N MET A 73 5.30 -6.89 -8.20
CA MET A 73 5.62 -8.30 -8.40
C MET A 73 6.42 -8.85 -7.22
N PHE A 74 6.07 -10.05 -6.78
CA PHE A 74 6.89 -10.88 -5.90
C PHE A 74 7.36 -12.11 -6.66
N ALA A 75 8.66 -12.29 -6.74
CA ALA A 75 9.28 -13.47 -7.34
C ALA A 75 10.43 -13.97 -6.47
N HIS A 76 10.32 -15.19 -5.95
CA HIS A 76 11.35 -15.81 -5.13
C HIS A 76 11.56 -17.28 -5.49
N ARG A 77 12.82 -17.71 -5.51
CA ARG A 77 13.21 -19.10 -5.72
C ARG A 77 13.90 -19.64 -4.48
N PHE A 78 13.28 -20.59 -3.81
CA PHE A 78 13.92 -21.29 -2.70
C PHE A 78 15.05 -22.19 -3.19
N LYS A 79 16.26 -21.95 -2.68
CA LYS A 79 17.44 -22.78 -2.90
C LYS A 79 17.77 -23.54 -1.61
N ASN A 80 18.22 -24.79 -1.74
CA ASN A 80 18.66 -25.62 -0.60
C ASN A 80 17.62 -25.82 0.51
N LEU A 81 16.35 -25.97 0.16
CA LEU A 81 15.25 -26.11 1.10
C LEU A 81 15.48 -27.22 2.14
N LYS A 82 16.04 -28.37 1.71
CA LYS A 82 16.36 -29.49 2.61
C LYS A 82 17.42 -29.15 3.66
N ALA A 83 18.41 -28.32 3.34
CA ALA A 83 19.42 -27.89 4.30
C ALA A 83 18.82 -26.92 5.34
N LEU A 84 17.97 -25.99 4.90
CA LEU A 84 17.26 -25.08 5.77
C LEU A 84 16.30 -25.83 6.72
N GLU A 85 15.58 -26.83 6.22
CA GLU A 85 14.69 -27.68 7.02
C GLU A 85 15.46 -28.42 8.12
N LYS A 86 16.63 -29.00 7.79
CA LYS A 86 17.49 -29.68 8.78
C LYS A 86 17.97 -28.74 9.89
N THR A 87 18.35 -27.51 9.54
CA THR A 87 18.77 -26.48 10.50
C THR A 87 17.61 -26.11 11.41
N TRP A 88 16.42 -25.92 10.87
CA TRP A 88 15.23 -25.57 11.63
C TRP A 88 14.83 -26.68 12.62
N ILE A 89 14.78 -27.95 12.16
CA ILE A 89 14.51 -29.11 13.03
C ILE A 89 15.57 -29.23 14.14
N GLY A 90 16.85 -28.99 13.80
CA GLY A 90 17.94 -29.02 14.77
C GLY A 90 17.78 -27.96 15.87
N THR A 91 17.27 -26.77 15.54
CA THR A 91 16.98 -25.70 16.50
C THR A 91 15.82 -26.07 17.42
N LEU A 92 14.74 -26.61 16.86
CA LEU A 92 13.58 -27.06 17.63
C LEU A 92 13.93 -28.15 18.64
N ASN A 93 14.77 -29.11 18.25
CA ASN A 93 15.19 -30.20 19.13
C ASN A 93 16.05 -29.71 20.30
N LYS A 94 16.85 -28.65 20.12
CA LYS A 94 17.67 -28.06 21.18
C LYS A 94 16.83 -27.35 22.26
N GLU A 95 15.70 -26.76 21.89
CA GLU A 95 14.82 -26.02 22.79
C GLU A 95 13.75 -26.88 23.45
N GLY A 96 13.75 -28.21 23.23
CA GLY A 96 12.74 -29.13 23.78
C GLY A 96 11.33 -28.90 23.25
N SER A 97 11.19 -28.11 22.19
CA SER A 97 9.91 -27.82 21.55
C SER A 97 9.45 -28.99 20.68
N ASN A 98 8.13 -29.23 20.65
CA ASN A 98 7.56 -30.32 19.87
C ASN A 98 7.54 -29.94 18.37
N PRO A 99 8.37 -30.58 17.50
CA PRO A 99 8.50 -30.24 16.09
C PRO A 99 7.22 -30.47 15.26
N ILE A 100 6.23 -31.16 15.82
CA ILE A 100 4.95 -31.47 15.14
C ILE A 100 4.03 -30.25 15.10
N LYS A 101 4.31 -29.19 15.85
CA LYS A 101 3.39 -28.05 16.01
C LYS A 101 3.30 -27.15 14.79
N TRP A 102 4.39 -27.00 14.05
CA TRP A 102 4.46 -26.15 12.86
C TRP A 102 5.23 -26.86 11.76
N SER A 103 4.69 -26.92 10.55
CA SER A 103 5.47 -27.38 9.41
C SER A 103 6.49 -26.30 9.03
N PHE A 104 7.68 -26.71 8.62
CA PHE A 104 8.73 -25.80 8.14
C PHE A 104 8.25 -24.86 7.03
N ILE A 105 7.41 -25.38 6.13
CA ILE A 105 6.82 -24.60 5.03
C ILE A 105 5.88 -23.51 5.56
N GLU A 106 5.02 -23.85 6.53
CA GLU A 106 4.12 -22.87 7.16
C GLU A 106 4.90 -21.74 7.83
N TYR A 107 6.00 -22.07 8.51
CA TYR A 107 6.87 -21.08 9.12
C TYR A 107 7.49 -20.12 8.10
N ILE A 108 8.11 -20.66 7.04
CA ILE A 108 8.69 -19.83 5.97
C ILE A 108 7.64 -18.94 5.31
N LEU A 109 6.45 -19.46 5.03
CA LEU A 109 5.38 -18.68 4.43
C LEU A 109 4.90 -17.55 5.36
N ALA A 110 4.79 -17.80 6.65
CA ALA A 110 4.41 -16.79 7.64
C ALA A 110 5.46 -15.68 7.73
N GLU A 111 6.75 -16.01 7.80
CA GLU A 111 7.82 -15.02 7.83
C GLU A 111 7.93 -14.22 6.51
N THR A 112 7.74 -14.88 5.37
CA THR A 112 7.69 -14.20 4.08
C THR A 112 6.52 -13.23 4.00
N ALA A 113 5.35 -13.63 4.48
CA ALA A 113 4.16 -12.80 4.52
C ALA A 113 4.32 -11.56 5.41
N LYS A 114 4.94 -11.71 6.61
CA LYS A 114 5.32 -10.56 7.46
C LYS A 114 6.24 -9.59 6.73
N LYS A 115 7.27 -10.13 6.07
CA LYS A 115 8.23 -9.29 5.34
C LYS A 115 7.55 -8.50 4.23
N LEU A 116 6.71 -9.16 3.42
CA LEU A 116 5.95 -8.52 2.34
C LEU A 116 4.98 -7.46 2.87
N HIS A 117 4.31 -7.74 4.00
CA HIS A 117 3.45 -6.78 4.66
C HIS A 117 4.24 -5.54 5.09
N ASN A 118 5.35 -5.71 5.78
CA ASN A 118 6.20 -4.59 6.21
C ASN A 118 6.73 -3.77 5.03
N GLU A 119 7.16 -4.42 3.95
CA GLU A 119 7.60 -3.74 2.73
C GLU A 119 6.46 -2.95 2.07
N ARG A 120 5.24 -3.48 2.10
CA ARG A 120 4.03 -2.77 1.62
C ARG A 120 3.77 -1.52 2.45
N GLU A 121 3.76 -1.63 3.78
CA GLU A 121 3.51 -0.50 4.68
C GLU A 121 4.59 0.58 4.56
N GLN A 122 5.86 0.18 4.49
CA GLN A 122 6.96 1.13 4.27
C GLN A 122 6.85 1.85 2.92
N ARG A 123 6.47 1.13 1.85
CA ARG A 123 6.28 1.71 0.53
C ARG A 123 5.10 2.69 0.48
N ARG A 124 4.01 2.40 1.19
CA ARG A 124 2.86 3.32 1.30
C ARG A 124 3.23 4.67 1.87
N ILE A 125 4.24 4.73 2.73
CA ILE A 125 4.69 5.98 3.37
C ILE A 125 5.86 6.58 2.59
N ASN A 126 6.93 5.80 2.37
CA ASN A 126 8.23 6.28 1.91
C ASN A 126 8.58 5.80 0.49
N GLY A 127 7.63 5.29 -0.28
CA GLY A 127 7.88 4.84 -1.63
C GLY A 127 8.26 6.00 -2.56
N ILE A 128 9.24 5.76 -3.43
CA ILE A 128 9.60 6.67 -4.52
C ILE A 128 9.73 5.82 -5.77
N ARG A 129 8.82 6.00 -6.71
CA ARG A 129 8.76 5.21 -7.94
C ARG A 129 10.02 5.36 -8.77
N LYS A 130 10.60 4.22 -9.16
CA LYS A 130 11.66 4.13 -10.14
C LYS A 130 11.35 2.98 -11.10
N ASP A 131 11.50 3.23 -12.38
CA ASP A 131 11.29 2.18 -13.37
C ASP A 131 12.32 1.06 -13.17
N PRO A 132 11.89 -0.21 -13.24
CA PRO A 132 12.78 -1.33 -13.06
C PRO A 132 13.74 -1.46 -14.25
N ASN A 133 15.01 -1.72 -13.97
CA ASN A 133 15.94 -2.12 -15.00
C ASN A 133 15.60 -3.52 -15.52
N LEU A 134 15.81 -3.75 -16.80
CA LEU A 134 15.56 -5.04 -17.41
C LEU A 134 16.50 -6.11 -16.82
N ASN A 135 15.92 -7.24 -16.39
CA ASN A 135 16.64 -8.39 -15.79
C ASN A 135 17.36 -8.12 -14.46
N GLU A 136 17.06 -7.00 -13.77
CA GLU A 136 17.60 -6.73 -12.47
C GLU A 136 16.46 -6.66 -11.40
N PRO A 137 16.71 -7.18 -10.17
CA PRO A 137 15.74 -7.05 -9.11
C PRO A 137 15.67 -5.60 -8.61
N GLY A 138 14.49 -5.00 -8.64
CA GLY A 138 14.22 -3.67 -8.11
C GLY A 138 14.15 -3.64 -6.58
N LYS A 139 14.25 -2.44 -6.00
CA LYS A 139 14.04 -2.24 -4.56
C LYS A 139 12.54 -2.23 -4.23
N ALA A 140 12.15 -2.76 -3.08
CA ALA A 140 10.76 -2.80 -2.64
C ALA A 140 10.11 -1.41 -2.56
N LEU A 141 10.85 -0.40 -2.11
CA LEU A 141 10.38 0.98 -2.01
C LEU A 141 10.27 1.72 -3.36
N ALA A 142 10.89 1.18 -4.41
CA ALA A 142 10.86 1.79 -5.74
C ALA A 142 9.68 1.30 -6.61
N ALA A 143 8.78 0.49 -6.06
CA ALA A 143 7.70 -0.11 -6.83
C ALA A 143 6.48 0.83 -7.03
N ALA A 144 6.27 1.80 -6.14
CA ALA A 144 5.22 2.82 -6.25
C ALA A 144 5.57 4.03 -5.39
N ASP A 145 4.93 5.16 -5.67
CA ASP A 145 5.03 6.37 -4.85
C ASP A 145 4.25 6.20 -3.55
N GLY A 146 4.80 6.73 -2.48
CA GLY A 146 4.22 6.73 -1.16
C GLY A 146 3.64 8.09 -0.78
N LEU A 147 3.03 8.16 0.41
CA LEU A 147 2.35 9.34 0.90
C LEU A 147 3.25 10.59 0.92
N TYR A 148 4.53 10.43 1.30
CA TYR A 148 5.47 11.57 1.33
C TYR A 148 5.75 12.13 -0.06
N GLU A 149 5.97 11.28 -1.05
CA GLU A 149 6.23 11.72 -2.42
C GLU A 149 5.00 12.40 -3.02
N LEU A 150 3.84 11.79 -2.85
CA LEU A 150 2.57 12.37 -3.32
C LEU A 150 2.25 13.70 -2.63
N SER A 151 2.56 13.85 -1.34
CA SER A 151 2.32 15.11 -0.62
C SER A 151 3.27 16.24 -1.02
N LEU A 152 4.48 15.93 -1.47
CA LEU A 152 5.45 16.93 -1.93
C LEU A 152 5.11 17.51 -3.32
N ILE A 153 4.38 16.75 -4.12
CA ILE A 153 3.91 17.20 -5.43
C ILE A 153 2.81 18.27 -5.30
N HIS A 154 2.14 18.33 -4.13
CA HIS A 154 1.02 19.24 -3.85
C HIS A 154 1.37 20.50 -3.03
N ILE A 155 2.64 20.72 -2.71
CA ILE A 155 3.13 21.93 -2.04
C ILE A 155 3.84 22.82 -3.07
#